data_9ef2340ba49c16c4dd1752bb4676cbdb
#
_entry.id   9ef2340ba49c16c4dd1752bb4676cbdb
#
_cell.length_a   1.000
_cell.length_b   1.000
_cell.length_c   1.000
_cell.angle_alpha   90.00
_cell.angle_beta   90.00
_cell.angle_gamma   90.00
#
_symmetry.space_group_name_H-M   'P 1'
#
loop_
_entity.id
_entity.type
_entity.pdbx_description
1 polymer ?
#
loop_
_entity_poly.entity_id
_entity_poly.type
_entity_poly.pdbx_seq_one_letter_code
_entity_poly.pdbx_strand_id
1 'polypeptide(L)'
;MQFLVHDPHILGCVGITPKSLTMSIVCLGLNHRTASVDVREQFALPEARLPALLDELCENTAATEAVILSTCNRVEIYAATESPPAEMLEEVREFLLNGREVEDDVFYAHSGISSVEHLFKVASGLDSMVLGETEILGQLKAAYQLALEHKRTGGRLNKAFQKAFNAAKQIRTETNIQRGSVSVASVAVELAGKIFDTLGDRSVMVIGAGDTSEKTARALLSRGAHSVLVSN
;
A
#
# COMPACT_ATOMS: atom_id res chain seq x y z
N MET A 1 -42.62 22.46 48.29
CA MET A 1 -43.98 22.30 47.75
C MET A 1 -43.89 21.39 46.56
N GLN A 2 -44.31 20.13 46.78
CA GLN A 2 -44.31 19.03 45.79
C GLN A 2 -45.31 19.32 44.69
N PHE A 3 -44.99 18.92 43.45
CA PHE A 3 -45.93 18.22 42.58
C PHE A 3 -45.15 17.38 41.58
N LEU A 4 -45.17 16.08 41.80
CA LEU A 4 -44.96 15.00 40.84
C LEU A 4 -46.19 14.98 39.91
N VAL A 5 -45.97 14.89 38.62
CA VAL A 5 -46.90 14.26 37.67
C VAL A 5 -46.12 13.28 36.83
N HIS A 6 -46.38 12.03 37.11
CA HIS A 6 -46.01 10.86 36.33
C HIS A 6 -47.05 10.72 35.21
N ASP A 7 -46.58 10.67 33.97
CA ASP A 7 -47.44 10.17 32.88
C ASP A 7 -46.64 9.14 32.05
N PRO A 8 -47.00 7.85 32.11
CA PRO A 8 -46.24 6.77 31.46
C PRO A 8 -46.94 6.26 30.22
N HIS A 9 -47.19 7.07 29.22
CA HIS A 9 -47.64 6.58 27.88
C HIS A 9 -47.30 7.57 26.76
N ILE A 10 -46.06 7.52 26.24
CA ILE A 10 -45.80 7.64 24.82
C ILE A 10 -44.55 6.78 24.51
N LEU A 11 -44.77 5.53 24.36
CA LEU A 11 -43.90 4.60 23.61
C LEU A 11 -44.05 4.93 22.13
N GLY A 12 -42.95 5.28 21.49
CA GLY A 12 -42.95 5.45 20.04
C GLY A 12 -41.74 6.19 19.52
N CYS A 13 -40.57 6.10 20.15
CA CYS A 13 -39.34 6.42 19.44
C CYS A 13 -38.97 5.22 18.57
N VAL A 14 -39.53 5.19 17.36
CA VAL A 14 -38.95 4.43 16.26
C VAL A 14 -37.54 4.99 16.10
N GLY A 15 -36.55 4.25 16.57
CA GLY A 15 -35.15 4.50 16.33
C GLY A 15 -34.86 4.39 14.85
N ILE A 16 -35.13 5.46 14.11
CA ILE A 16 -34.54 5.68 12.82
C ILE A 16 -33.09 6.07 13.14
N THR A 17 -32.21 5.08 13.29
CA THR A 17 -30.80 5.32 13.09
C THR A 17 -30.70 5.87 11.68
N PRO A 18 -30.23 7.10 11.48
CA PRO A 18 -29.93 7.57 10.13
C PRO A 18 -28.87 6.58 9.61
N LYS A 19 -29.26 5.73 8.66
CA LYS A 19 -28.32 4.98 7.83
C LYS A 19 -27.61 6.05 7.02
N SER A 20 -26.58 6.67 7.63
CA SER A 20 -25.65 7.53 6.91
C SER A 20 -24.96 6.60 5.92
N LEU A 21 -25.49 6.55 4.72
CA LEU A 21 -24.85 5.98 3.54
C LEU A 21 -23.63 6.84 3.17
N THR A 22 -22.70 6.98 4.11
CA THR A 22 -21.41 7.59 3.84
C THR A 22 -20.53 6.53 3.23
N MET A 23 -20.38 6.59 1.90
CA MET A 23 -19.37 5.79 1.23
C MET A 23 -18.03 5.90 1.96
N SER A 24 -17.52 4.77 2.38
CA SER A 24 -16.26 4.66 3.11
C SER A 24 -15.15 4.16 2.20
N ILE A 25 -13.93 4.60 2.45
CA ILE A 25 -12.74 3.99 1.85
C ILE A 25 -12.18 3.00 2.87
N VAL A 26 -11.90 1.79 2.43
CA VAL A 26 -11.17 0.78 3.19
C VAL A 26 -9.84 0.47 2.52
N CYS A 27 -8.87 0.00 3.31
CA CYS A 27 -7.62 -0.55 2.83
C CYS A 27 -7.33 -1.83 3.61
N LEU A 28 -7.13 -2.92 2.90
CA LEU A 28 -6.59 -4.16 3.45
C LEU A 28 -5.31 -4.50 2.71
N GLY A 29 -4.30 -4.95 3.45
CA GLY A 29 -3.05 -5.33 2.84
C GLY A 29 -2.09 -6.02 3.79
N LEU A 30 -0.96 -6.42 3.23
CA LEU A 30 0.19 -6.96 3.94
C LEU A 30 1.46 -6.28 3.44
N ASN A 31 2.47 -6.17 4.28
CA ASN A 31 3.74 -5.58 3.90
C ASN A 31 4.93 -6.23 4.64
N HIS A 32 6.12 -5.70 4.42
CA HIS A 32 7.37 -6.17 5.00
C HIS A 32 7.41 -6.17 6.54
N ARG A 33 6.47 -5.51 7.22
CA ARG A 33 6.37 -5.48 8.69
C ARG A 33 5.46 -6.58 9.23
N THR A 34 4.45 -6.96 8.45
CA THR A 34 3.44 -7.94 8.87
C THR A 34 3.65 -9.32 8.27
N ALA A 35 4.45 -9.43 7.19
CA ALA A 35 4.62 -10.67 6.45
C ALA A 35 6.09 -10.91 6.07
N SER A 36 6.55 -12.15 6.22
CA SER A 36 7.86 -12.60 5.72
C SER A 36 7.91 -12.52 4.18
N VAL A 37 9.09 -12.65 3.59
CA VAL A 37 9.26 -12.68 2.13
C VAL A 37 8.43 -13.79 1.51
N ASP A 38 8.53 -15.01 2.06
CA ASP A 38 7.85 -16.21 1.55
C ASP A 38 6.32 -16.02 1.55
N VAL A 39 5.78 -15.36 2.57
CA VAL A 39 4.35 -15.04 2.64
C VAL A 39 3.99 -13.97 1.61
N ARG A 40 4.77 -12.89 1.49
CA ARG A 40 4.49 -11.84 0.51
C ARG A 40 4.51 -12.35 -0.91
N GLU A 41 5.43 -13.27 -1.26
CA GLU A 41 5.50 -13.89 -2.58
C GLU A 41 4.26 -14.71 -2.93
N GLN A 42 3.63 -15.35 -1.94
CA GLN A 42 2.37 -16.07 -2.14
C GLN A 42 1.20 -15.16 -2.49
N PHE A 43 1.22 -13.90 -2.00
CA PHE A 43 0.20 -12.89 -2.25
C PHE A 43 0.56 -11.94 -3.40
N ALA A 44 1.76 -12.02 -3.94
CA ALA A 44 2.15 -11.19 -5.08
C ALA A 44 1.21 -11.40 -6.27
N LEU A 45 0.64 -10.31 -6.76
CA LEU A 45 -0.30 -10.32 -7.88
C LEU A 45 0.45 -9.94 -9.15
N PRO A 46 0.54 -10.84 -10.14
CA PRO A 46 1.23 -10.54 -11.40
C PRO A 46 0.58 -9.37 -12.13
N GLU A 47 1.39 -8.44 -12.63
CA GLU A 47 0.92 -7.22 -13.31
C GLU A 47 -0.07 -7.54 -14.44
N ALA A 48 0.21 -8.56 -15.23
CA ALA A 48 -0.66 -8.99 -16.33
C ALA A 48 -2.06 -9.46 -15.87
N ARG A 49 -2.24 -9.81 -14.59
CA ARG A 49 -3.53 -10.24 -14.04
C ARG A 49 -4.29 -9.11 -13.34
N LEU A 50 -3.65 -8.00 -13.01
CA LEU A 50 -4.27 -6.91 -12.25
C LEU A 50 -5.56 -6.38 -12.89
N PRO A 51 -5.67 -6.22 -14.23
CA PRO A 51 -6.92 -5.81 -14.85
C PRO A 51 -8.09 -6.75 -14.53
N ALA A 52 -7.89 -8.03 -14.73
CA ALA A 52 -8.91 -9.04 -14.47
C ALA A 52 -9.27 -9.13 -12.98
N LEU A 53 -8.27 -9.00 -12.09
CA LEU A 53 -8.49 -9.00 -10.65
C LEU A 53 -9.26 -7.76 -10.16
N LEU A 54 -9.07 -6.59 -10.79
CA LEU A 54 -9.87 -5.39 -10.51
C LEU A 54 -11.34 -5.60 -10.89
N ASP A 55 -11.58 -6.22 -12.04
CA ASP A 55 -12.92 -6.54 -12.50
C ASP A 55 -13.59 -7.55 -11.55
N GLU A 56 -12.89 -8.64 -11.26
CA GLU A 56 -13.33 -9.70 -10.36
C GLU A 56 -13.64 -9.19 -8.94
N LEU A 57 -12.80 -8.31 -8.40
CA LEU A 57 -13.03 -7.68 -7.10
C LEU A 57 -14.32 -6.86 -7.07
N CYS A 58 -14.52 -5.99 -8.07
CA CYS A 58 -15.72 -5.14 -8.12
C CYS A 58 -17.00 -5.91 -8.47
N GLU A 59 -16.90 -7.06 -9.14
CA GLU A 59 -18.05 -7.89 -9.50
C GLU A 59 -18.49 -8.83 -8.37
N ASN A 60 -17.54 -9.30 -7.56
CA ASN A 60 -17.78 -10.30 -6.53
C ASN A 60 -17.85 -9.74 -5.10
N THR A 61 -17.65 -8.42 -4.93
CA THR A 61 -17.71 -7.75 -3.63
C THR A 61 -18.57 -6.49 -3.69
N ALA A 62 -18.81 -5.87 -2.54
CA ALA A 62 -19.51 -4.59 -2.44
C ALA A 62 -18.62 -3.38 -2.81
N ALA A 63 -17.46 -3.59 -3.43
CA ALA A 63 -16.59 -2.51 -3.89
C ALA A 63 -17.20 -1.78 -5.09
N THR A 64 -17.45 -0.48 -4.95
CA THR A 64 -17.88 0.39 -6.05
C THR A 64 -16.71 1.01 -6.80
N GLU A 65 -15.56 1.12 -6.13
CA GLU A 65 -14.29 1.59 -6.67
C GLU A 65 -13.18 0.74 -6.05
N ALA A 66 -12.13 0.44 -6.82
CA ALA A 66 -10.98 -0.32 -6.34
C ALA A 66 -9.66 0.11 -6.98
N VAL A 67 -8.56 0.04 -6.21
CA VAL A 67 -7.18 0.12 -6.68
C VAL A 67 -6.39 -0.99 -6.01
N ILE A 68 -5.64 -1.77 -6.77
CA ILE A 68 -4.77 -2.85 -6.30
C ILE A 68 -3.32 -2.42 -6.47
N LEU A 69 -2.58 -2.31 -5.37
CA LEU A 69 -1.15 -2.08 -5.35
C LEU A 69 -0.43 -3.39 -5.02
N SER A 70 0.36 -3.90 -5.95
CA SER A 70 1.18 -5.10 -5.76
C SER A 70 2.64 -4.78 -6.09
N THR A 71 3.53 -4.94 -5.12
CA THR A 71 4.97 -4.69 -5.21
C THR A 71 5.73 -5.83 -4.53
N CYS A 72 7.07 -5.85 -4.59
CA CYS A 72 7.87 -6.83 -3.82
C CYS A 72 7.73 -6.69 -2.31
N ASN A 73 7.32 -5.50 -1.81
CA ASN A 73 7.29 -5.19 -0.38
C ASN A 73 5.90 -5.08 0.21
N ARG A 74 4.85 -5.00 -0.60
CA ARG A 74 3.46 -4.91 -0.15
C ARG A 74 2.45 -5.33 -1.21
N VAL A 75 1.33 -5.84 -0.75
CA VAL A 75 0.11 -5.97 -1.52
C VAL A 75 -0.99 -5.27 -0.75
N GLU A 76 -1.67 -4.32 -1.38
CA GLU A 76 -2.74 -3.54 -0.77
C GLU A 76 -3.91 -3.39 -1.74
N ILE A 77 -5.12 -3.50 -1.21
CA ILE A 77 -6.36 -3.18 -1.92
C ILE A 77 -7.01 -2.01 -1.23
N TYR A 78 -7.21 -0.93 -1.99
CA TYR A 78 -8.02 0.22 -1.60
C TYR A 78 -9.37 0.09 -2.28
N ALA A 79 -10.45 0.10 -1.52
CA ALA A 79 -11.80 0.01 -2.06
C ALA A 79 -12.71 1.09 -1.48
N ALA A 80 -13.64 1.60 -2.29
CA ALA A 80 -14.74 2.42 -1.81
C ALA A 80 -16.02 1.59 -1.80
N THR A 81 -16.81 1.72 -0.75
CA THR A 81 -18.03 0.93 -0.54
C THR A 81 -19.13 1.77 0.13
N GLU A 82 -20.38 1.38 -0.13
CA GLU A 82 -21.57 1.84 0.60
C GLU A 82 -21.96 0.88 1.73
N SER A 83 -21.38 -0.33 1.73
CA SER A 83 -21.56 -1.32 2.78
C SER A 83 -20.79 -0.94 4.06
N PRO A 84 -21.11 -1.57 5.20
CA PRO A 84 -20.33 -1.41 6.42
C PRO A 84 -18.85 -1.73 6.19
N PRO A 85 -17.91 -0.88 6.65
CA PRO A 85 -16.48 -1.09 6.40
C PRO A 85 -15.94 -2.45 6.86
N ALA A 86 -16.48 -3.00 7.94
CA ALA A 86 -16.06 -4.31 8.45
C ALA A 86 -16.43 -5.45 7.49
N GLU A 87 -17.62 -5.40 6.88
CA GLU A 87 -18.07 -6.38 5.88
C GLU A 87 -17.20 -6.30 4.63
N MET A 88 -16.94 -5.08 4.16
CA MET A 88 -16.08 -4.86 2.98
C MET A 88 -14.64 -5.34 3.21
N LEU A 89 -14.10 -5.13 4.41
CA LEU A 89 -12.75 -5.61 4.75
C LEU A 89 -12.69 -7.14 4.75
N GLU A 90 -13.73 -7.82 5.20
CA GLU A 90 -13.78 -9.27 5.15
C GLU A 90 -13.89 -9.79 3.71
N GLU A 91 -14.74 -9.19 2.88
CA GLU A 91 -14.84 -9.53 1.45
C GLU A 91 -13.47 -9.35 0.73
N VAL A 92 -12.76 -8.27 1.00
CA VAL A 92 -11.40 -8.04 0.45
C VAL A 92 -10.41 -9.06 0.98
N ARG A 93 -10.54 -9.45 2.26
CA ARG A 93 -9.69 -10.50 2.86
C ARG A 93 -9.91 -11.84 2.20
N GLU A 94 -11.15 -12.26 2.04
CA GLU A 94 -11.51 -13.50 1.33
C GLU A 94 -11.00 -13.49 -0.12
N PHE A 95 -11.16 -12.38 -0.80
CA PHE A 95 -10.63 -12.19 -2.15
C PHE A 95 -9.10 -12.36 -2.22
N LEU A 96 -8.35 -11.74 -1.31
CA LEU A 96 -6.89 -11.89 -1.25
C LEU A 96 -6.46 -13.28 -0.85
N LEU A 97 -7.14 -13.88 0.12
CA LEU A 97 -6.87 -15.25 0.56
C LEU A 97 -7.05 -16.25 -0.58
N ASN A 98 -8.11 -16.11 -1.36
CA ASN A 98 -8.41 -17.02 -2.47
C ASN A 98 -8.22 -18.50 -2.08
N GLY A 99 -8.76 -18.89 -0.92
CA GLY A 99 -8.67 -20.23 -0.36
C GLY A 99 -7.33 -20.58 0.33
N ARG A 100 -6.41 -19.64 0.49
CA ARG A 100 -5.18 -19.84 1.28
C ARG A 100 -5.47 -19.65 2.76
N GLU A 101 -4.70 -20.36 3.58
CA GLU A 101 -4.71 -20.19 5.03
C GLU A 101 -3.42 -19.46 5.45
N VAL A 102 -3.58 -18.40 6.26
CA VAL A 102 -2.47 -17.64 6.86
C VAL A 102 -2.85 -17.22 8.27
N GLU A 103 -1.86 -16.85 9.07
CA GLU A 103 -2.07 -16.30 10.40
C GLU A 103 -2.84 -14.97 10.34
N ASP A 104 -3.65 -14.69 11.35
CA ASP A 104 -4.56 -13.53 11.35
C ASP A 104 -3.83 -12.18 11.35
N ASP A 105 -2.59 -12.13 11.87
CA ASP A 105 -1.77 -10.94 11.99
C ASP A 105 -0.99 -10.56 10.70
N VAL A 106 -1.08 -11.38 9.66
CA VAL A 106 -0.46 -11.10 8.35
C VAL A 106 -1.04 -9.86 7.70
N PHE A 107 -2.36 -9.66 7.83
CA PHE A 107 -3.04 -8.52 7.21
C PHE A 107 -3.25 -7.38 8.21
N TYR A 108 -3.03 -6.16 7.73
CA TYR A 108 -3.53 -4.95 8.39
C TYR A 108 -4.76 -4.42 7.66
N ALA A 109 -5.65 -3.79 8.42
CA ALA A 109 -6.90 -3.23 7.92
C ALA A 109 -7.07 -1.79 8.38
N HIS A 110 -7.52 -0.94 7.48
CA HIS A 110 -7.84 0.45 7.74
C HIS A 110 -9.22 0.78 7.16
N SER A 111 -9.95 1.69 7.80
CA SER A 111 -11.25 2.17 7.32
C SER A 111 -11.43 3.67 7.53
N GLY A 112 -12.16 4.33 6.63
CA GLY A 112 -12.46 5.75 6.72
C GLY A 112 -11.20 6.63 6.69
N ILE A 113 -11.02 7.47 7.71
CA ILE A 113 -9.88 8.41 7.80
C ILE A 113 -8.55 7.66 7.90
N SER A 114 -8.51 6.54 8.61
CA SER A 114 -7.31 5.72 8.77
C SER A 114 -6.80 5.16 7.42
N SER A 115 -7.71 4.78 6.50
CA SER A 115 -7.33 4.34 5.15
C SER A 115 -6.69 5.47 4.34
N VAL A 116 -7.24 6.67 4.44
CA VAL A 116 -6.70 7.85 3.75
C VAL A 116 -5.35 8.24 4.33
N GLU A 117 -5.21 8.22 5.66
CA GLU A 117 -3.94 8.48 6.33
C GLU A 117 -2.87 7.49 5.91
N HIS A 118 -3.21 6.20 5.86
CA HIS A 118 -2.30 5.15 5.39
C HIS A 118 -1.88 5.39 3.94
N LEU A 119 -2.81 5.69 3.03
CA LEU A 119 -2.52 6.03 1.64
C LEU A 119 -1.53 7.21 1.53
N PHE A 120 -1.67 8.24 2.36
CA PHE A 120 -0.75 9.37 2.37
C PHE A 120 0.65 8.98 2.87
N LYS A 121 0.74 8.12 3.88
CA LYS A 121 2.02 7.56 4.38
C LYS A 121 2.71 6.75 3.30
N VAL A 122 1.98 5.87 2.63
CA VAL A 122 2.51 5.04 1.53
C VAL A 122 2.98 5.92 0.37
N ALA A 123 2.15 6.84 -0.12
CA ALA A 123 2.50 7.74 -1.22
C ALA A 123 3.75 8.59 -0.93
N SER A 124 3.96 8.95 0.33
CA SER A 124 5.10 9.75 0.80
C SER A 124 6.35 8.92 1.09
N GLY A 125 6.28 7.59 1.01
CA GLY A 125 7.38 6.68 1.36
C GLY A 125 7.65 6.60 2.87
N LEU A 126 6.69 7.04 3.71
CA LEU A 126 6.80 7.00 5.17
C LEU A 126 6.58 5.60 5.74
N ASP A 127 5.94 4.72 4.96
CA ASP A 127 5.69 3.31 5.31
C ASP A 127 6.56 2.34 4.51
N SER A 128 7.57 2.81 3.80
CA SER A 128 8.50 1.99 3.02
C SER A 128 9.64 1.44 3.88
N MET A 129 10.30 0.36 3.41
CA MET A 129 11.51 -0.19 4.05
C MET A 129 12.63 0.85 4.15
N VAL A 130 12.78 1.65 3.11
CA VAL A 130 13.69 2.80 3.09
C VAL A 130 12.84 4.05 3.16
N LEU A 131 12.97 4.79 4.24
CA LEU A 131 12.17 5.97 4.49
C LEU A 131 12.39 7.02 3.39
N GLY A 132 11.30 7.48 2.77
CA GLY A 132 11.35 8.50 1.72
C GLY A 132 11.78 7.99 0.36
N GLU A 133 11.83 6.67 0.12
CA GLU A 133 12.10 6.12 -1.20
C GLU A 133 11.16 6.66 -2.27
N THR A 134 11.62 6.70 -3.51
CA THR A 134 10.87 7.34 -4.60
C THR A 134 10.03 6.36 -5.42
N GLU A 135 10.34 5.08 -5.37
CA GLU A 135 9.76 4.06 -6.25
C GLU A 135 8.30 3.81 -5.91
N ILE A 136 7.94 3.78 -4.62
CA ILE A 136 6.56 3.52 -4.19
C ILE A 136 5.55 4.51 -4.76
N LEU A 137 5.92 5.81 -4.90
CA LEU A 137 5.02 6.78 -5.50
C LEU A 137 4.76 6.48 -6.98
N GLY A 138 5.80 6.04 -7.71
CA GLY A 138 5.68 5.61 -9.10
C GLY A 138 4.76 4.41 -9.23
N GLN A 139 4.98 3.38 -8.40
CA GLN A 139 4.17 2.17 -8.36
C GLN A 139 2.72 2.46 -7.98
N LEU A 140 2.49 3.31 -6.99
CA LEU A 140 1.14 3.72 -6.58
C LEU A 140 0.41 4.50 -7.68
N LYS A 141 1.12 5.35 -8.44
CA LYS A 141 0.56 6.04 -9.60
C LYS A 141 0.21 5.07 -10.72
N ALA A 142 1.06 4.09 -11.00
CA ALA A 142 0.79 3.07 -12.01
C ALA A 142 -0.45 2.22 -11.64
N ALA A 143 -0.56 1.79 -10.38
CA ALA A 143 -1.71 1.06 -9.88
C ALA A 143 -3.03 1.87 -10.00
N TYR A 144 -2.98 3.14 -9.62
CA TYR A 144 -4.13 4.05 -9.77
C TYR A 144 -4.50 4.27 -11.24
N GLN A 145 -3.51 4.49 -12.11
CA GLN A 145 -3.73 4.70 -13.54
C GLN A 145 -4.36 3.49 -14.20
N LEU A 146 -3.89 2.28 -13.87
CA LEU A 146 -4.48 1.04 -14.32
C LEU A 146 -5.96 0.93 -13.95
N ALA A 147 -6.29 1.19 -12.68
CA ALA A 147 -7.67 1.15 -12.20
C ALA A 147 -8.56 2.23 -12.87
N LEU A 148 -7.99 3.41 -13.16
CA LEU A 148 -8.68 4.48 -13.88
C LEU A 148 -9.00 4.07 -15.33
N GLU A 149 -8.04 3.48 -16.05
CA GLU A 149 -8.20 2.98 -17.42
C GLU A 149 -9.26 1.89 -17.52
N HIS A 150 -9.33 1.02 -16.50
CA HIS A 150 -10.35 -0.02 -16.38
C HIS A 150 -11.68 0.48 -15.78
N LYS A 151 -11.83 1.80 -15.55
CA LYS A 151 -13.06 2.42 -15.01
C LYS A 151 -13.46 1.85 -13.63
N ARG A 152 -12.47 1.42 -12.85
CA ARG A 152 -12.67 0.88 -11.49
C ARG A 152 -12.38 1.93 -10.41
N THR A 153 -12.20 3.20 -10.79
CA THR A 153 -12.13 4.34 -9.88
C THR A 153 -13.25 5.34 -10.13
N GLY A 154 -13.64 6.05 -9.09
CA GLY A 154 -14.68 7.07 -9.13
C GLY A 154 -14.33 8.26 -8.23
N GLY A 155 -15.34 9.00 -7.80
CA GLY A 155 -15.13 10.26 -7.10
C GLY A 155 -14.37 10.15 -5.78
N ARG A 156 -14.44 9.02 -5.09
CA ARG A 156 -13.83 8.81 -3.78
C ARG A 156 -12.34 8.50 -3.90
N LEU A 157 -11.99 7.43 -4.61
CA LEU A 157 -10.60 7.05 -4.80
C LEU A 157 -9.85 8.08 -5.63
N ASN A 158 -10.44 8.64 -6.68
CA ASN A 158 -9.82 9.71 -7.46
C ASN A 158 -9.40 10.88 -6.58
N LYS A 159 -10.30 11.35 -5.69
CA LYS A 159 -10.01 12.45 -4.77
C LYS A 159 -8.93 12.08 -3.76
N ALA A 160 -8.98 10.88 -3.18
CA ALA A 160 -8.02 10.42 -2.19
C ALA A 160 -6.62 10.29 -2.78
N PHE A 161 -6.48 9.58 -3.92
CA PHE A 161 -5.21 9.34 -4.58
C PHE A 161 -4.57 10.64 -5.09
N GLN A 162 -5.32 11.52 -5.75
CA GLN A 162 -4.79 12.81 -6.20
C GLN A 162 -4.30 13.68 -5.05
N LYS A 163 -5.04 13.72 -3.93
CA LYS A 163 -4.58 14.44 -2.73
C LYS A 163 -3.33 13.80 -2.12
N ALA A 164 -3.24 12.47 -2.07
CA ALA A 164 -2.07 11.76 -1.60
C ALA A 164 -0.83 12.05 -2.47
N PHE A 165 -0.98 12.07 -3.80
CA PHE A 165 0.10 12.41 -4.72
C PHE A 165 0.59 13.86 -4.54
N ASN A 166 -0.33 14.81 -4.35
CA ASN A 166 0.01 16.20 -4.10
C ASN A 166 0.73 16.36 -2.75
N ALA A 167 0.25 15.72 -1.68
CA ALA A 167 0.90 15.73 -0.38
C ALA A 167 2.31 15.11 -0.43
N ALA A 168 2.46 13.97 -1.12
CA ALA A 168 3.76 13.34 -1.32
C ALA A 168 4.75 14.26 -2.04
N LYS A 169 4.29 14.98 -3.07
CA LYS A 169 5.10 15.98 -3.77
C LYS A 169 5.51 17.12 -2.84
N GLN A 170 4.58 17.65 -2.05
CA GLN A 170 4.83 18.73 -1.10
C GLN A 170 5.85 18.31 -0.03
N ILE A 171 5.65 17.14 0.60
CA ILE A 171 6.57 16.58 1.59
C ILE A 171 7.99 16.47 1.02
N ARG A 172 8.15 15.98 -0.21
CA ARG A 172 9.45 15.86 -0.89
C ARG A 172 10.11 17.20 -1.17
N THR A 173 9.31 18.22 -1.45
CA THR A 173 9.82 19.56 -1.76
C THR A 173 10.17 20.35 -0.50
N GLU A 174 9.36 20.22 0.56
CA GLU A 174 9.46 21.05 1.75
C GLU A 174 10.28 20.39 2.88
N THR A 175 10.62 19.09 2.75
CA THR A 175 11.38 18.36 3.76
C THR A 175 12.66 17.75 3.20
N ASN A 176 13.52 17.29 4.12
CA ASN A 176 14.75 16.58 3.77
C ASN A 176 14.58 15.05 3.65
N ILE A 177 13.34 14.56 3.49
CA ILE A 177 13.05 13.14 3.51
C ILE A 177 13.80 12.33 2.43
N GLN A 178 14.20 13.00 1.34
CA GLN A 178 14.96 12.39 0.23
C GLN A 178 16.47 12.62 0.33
N ARG A 179 16.99 13.15 1.44
CA ARG A 179 18.43 13.31 1.61
C ARG A 179 19.07 12.01 2.10
N GLY A 180 20.08 11.55 1.38
CA GLY A 180 20.83 10.32 1.70
C GLY A 180 20.46 9.14 0.79
N SER A 181 20.63 7.94 1.31
CA SER A 181 20.32 6.71 0.59
C SER A 181 18.82 6.45 0.58
N VAL A 182 18.16 6.79 -0.54
CA VAL A 182 16.69 6.74 -0.69
C VAL A 182 16.20 5.56 -1.55
N SER A 183 17.02 4.52 -1.70
CA SER A 183 16.63 3.27 -2.37
C SER A 183 17.27 2.08 -1.69
N VAL A 184 16.67 0.91 -1.81
CA VAL A 184 17.23 -0.36 -1.30
C VAL A 184 18.64 -0.59 -1.85
N ALA A 185 18.85 -0.31 -3.14
CA ALA A 185 20.15 -0.40 -3.78
C ALA A 185 21.20 0.51 -3.11
N SER A 186 20.84 1.77 -2.86
CA SER A 186 21.75 2.74 -2.21
C SER A 186 22.09 2.34 -0.78
N VAL A 187 21.10 1.86 -0.01
CA VAL A 187 21.30 1.39 1.37
C VAL A 187 22.20 0.15 1.42
N ALA A 188 21.97 -0.80 0.51
CA ALA A 188 22.79 -2.02 0.43
C ALA A 188 24.27 -1.69 0.14
N VAL A 189 24.52 -0.76 -0.80
CA VAL A 189 25.89 -0.33 -1.15
C VAL A 189 26.53 0.48 -0.02
N GLU A 190 25.76 1.33 0.68
CA GLU A 190 26.27 2.03 1.86
C GLU A 190 26.65 1.07 2.99
N LEU A 191 25.82 0.05 3.23
CA LEU A 191 26.10 -0.99 4.21
C LEU A 191 27.33 -1.80 3.84
N ALA A 192 27.45 -2.18 2.56
CA ALA A 192 28.65 -2.88 2.07
C ALA A 192 29.93 -2.03 2.32
N GLY A 193 29.88 -0.71 2.06
CA GLY A 193 30.98 0.18 2.35
C GLY A 193 31.34 0.30 3.84
N LYS A 194 30.34 0.16 4.73
CA LYS A 194 30.58 0.13 6.18
C LYS A 194 31.18 -1.20 6.67
N ILE A 195 30.85 -2.31 6.01
CA ILE A 195 31.33 -3.65 6.38
C ILE A 195 32.76 -3.89 5.85
N PHE A 196 33.08 -3.42 4.66
CA PHE A 196 34.31 -3.76 3.94
C PHE A 196 35.32 -2.63 3.85
N ASP A 197 35.05 -1.46 4.46
CA ASP A 197 35.86 -0.22 4.43
C ASP A 197 36.13 0.30 3.01
N THR A 198 36.53 -0.57 2.08
CA THR A 198 36.73 -0.27 0.66
C THR A 198 36.11 -1.34 -0.22
N LEU A 199 35.53 -0.92 -1.34
CA LEU A 199 34.98 -1.82 -2.35
C LEU A 199 35.93 -2.03 -3.53
N GLY A 200 37.03 -1.27 -3.60
CA GLY A 200 37.97 -1.27 -4.73
C GLY A 200 38.65 -2.61 -4.97
N ASP A 201 38.95 -3.35 -3.90
CA ASP A 201 39.62 -4.65 -3.94
C ASP A 201 38.64 -5.83 -3.90
N ARG A 202 37.34 -5.56 -4.05
CA ARG A 202 36.30 -6.60 -3.91
C ARG A 202 35.69 -6.91 -5.25
N SER A 203 35.48 -8.21 -5.49
CA SER A 203 34.60 -8.71 -6.54
C SER A 203 33.19 -8.85 -5.97
N VAL A 204 32.23 -8.23 -6.61
CA VAL A 204 30.82 -8.25 -6.17
C VAL A 204 30.01 -9.02 -7.19
N MET A 205 29.16 -9.92 -6.70
CA MET A 205 28.15 -10.60 -7.52
C MET A 205 26.78 -10.09 -7.16
N VAL A 206 26.02 -9.70 -8.16
CA VAL A 206 24.59 -9.35 -8.06
C VAL A 206 23.80 -10.47 -8.71
N ILE A 207 22.90 -11.10 -7.96
CA ILE A 207 22.02 -12.17 -8.42
C ILE A 207 20.66 -11.58 -8.74
N GLY A 208 20.19 -11.81 -9.95
CA GLY A 208 19.00 -11.23 -10.55
C GLY A 208 19.35 -10.14 -11.58
N ALA A 209 18.53 -9.96 -12.60
CA ALA A 209 18.75 -9.01 -13.70
C ALA A 209 17.62 -7.97 -13.84
N GLY A 210 16.88 -7.69 -12.77
CA GLY A 210 15.85 -6.66 -12.73
C GLY A 210 16.39 -5.25 -12.43
N ASP A 211 15.51 -4.26 -12.47
CA ASP A 211 15.81 -2.83 -12.23
C ASP A 211 16.61 -2.57 -10.95
N THR A 212 16.27 -3.26 -9.87
CA THR A 212 16.99 -3.10 -8.58
C THR A 212 18.44 -3.58 -8.70
N SER A 213 18.69 -4.65 -9.44
CA SER A 213 20.02 -5.19 -9.68
C SER A 213 20.86 -4.24 -10.53
N GLU A 214 20.29 -3.65 -11.57
CA GLU A 214 20.97 -2.64 -12.39
C GLU A 214 21.32 -1.40 -11.56
N LYS A 215 20.38 -0.88 -10.76
CA LYS A 215 20.61 0.26 -9.87
C LYS A 215 21.70 -0.05 -8.83
N THR A 216 21.69 -1.27 -8.26
CA THR A 216 22.70 -1.74 -7.31
C THR A 216 24.08 -1.82 -7.96
N ALA A 217 24.18 -2.42 -9.14
CA ALA A 217 25.44 -2.51 -9.87
C ALA A 217 26.01 -1.13 -10.19
N ARG A 218 25.19 -0.21 -10.69
CA ARG A 218 25.62 1.19 -10.94
C ARG A 218 26.08 1.90 -9.66
N ALA A 219 25.38 1.71 -8.55
CA ALA A 219 25.75 2.30 -7.26
C ALA A 219 27.06 1.71 -6.73
N LEU A 220 27.30 0.39 -6.88
CA LEU A 220 28.57 -0.24 -6.52
C LEU A 220 29.74 0.31 -7.33
N LEU A 221 29.60 0.42 -8.65
CA LEU A 221 30.61 0.99 -9.52
C LEU A 221 30.92 2.45 -9.16
N SER A 222 29.89 3.25 -8.86
CA SER A 222 30.07 4.66 -8.43
C SER A 222 30.80 4.81 -7.10
N ARG A 223 30.77 3.77 -6.25
CA ARG A 223 31.49 3.69 -4.97
C ARG A 223 32.85 2.99 -5.07
N GLY A 224 33.33 2.75 -6.30
CA GLY A 224 34.67 2.25 -6.58
C GLY A 224 34.82 0.72 -6.63
N ALA A 225 33.73 -0.04 -6.67
CA ALA A 225 33.84 -1.47 -6.93
C ALA A 225 34.48 -1.71 -8.31
N HIS A 226 35.53 -2.55 -8.35
CA HIS A 226 36.30 -2.79 -9.57
C HIS A 226 35.66 -3.83 -10.48
N SER A 227 34.97 -4.79 -9.90
CA SER A 227 34.33 -5.90 -10.62
C SER A 227 32.92 -6.15 -10.07
N VAL A 228 31.94 -6.00 -10.94
CA VAL A 228 30.53 -6.35 -10.61
C VAL A 228 30.08 -7.38 -11.65
N LEU A 229 29.80 -8.58 -11.17
CA LEU A 229 29.22 -9.66 -11.96
C LEU A 229 27.71 -9.64 -11.76
N VAL A 230 26.94 -9.75 -12.82
CA VAL A 230 25.47 -9.89 -12.74
C VAL A 230 25.11 -11.27 -13.28
N SER A 231 24.39 -12.05 -12.48
CA SER A 231 23.88 -13.36 -12.88
C SER A 231 22.36 -13.34 -12.75
N ASN A 232 21.68 -14.04 -13.64
CA ASN A 232 20.23 -14.22 -13.61
C ASN A 232 19.90 -15.65 -13.19
#